data_362bd8e99bbc6a2162b3809d97d17c88
#
_entry.id   362bd8e99bbc6a2162b3809d97d17c88
#
_cell.length_a   1.000
_cell.length_b   1.000
_cell.length_c   1.000
_cell.angle_alpha   90.00
_cell.angle_beta   90.00
_cell.angle_gamma   90.00
#
_symmetry.space_group_name_H-M   'P 1'
#
loop_
_entity.id
_entity.type
_entity.pdbx_description
1 polymer ?
#
loop_
_entity_poly.entity_id
_entity_poly.type
_entity_poly.pdbx_seq_one_letter_code
_entity_poly.pdbx_strand_id
1 'polypeptide(L)'
;EVIQNSVIGLIREGRVKFGSACSLTVTNDCLEGIYRDMDFFRDKLVLRPSEISNSPEVIRRLGVISINTAIEADIYGNVNSTHIGGTKMMNGIGGSGDFTRNAYISIFTCPSVAKDGKISAIVPMVSHHDHTEHDVNIIITEQGVADLRGKSPKERAQTIIENCVHPDYKNILWDYLKLSDGKAQTPQSIRAALGMHAELARSGDMKNVDWAQYKYCLLYTSDAADEARSV
;
A
#
# COMPACT_ATOMS: atom_id res chain seq x y z
N GLU A 1 3.66 -16.62 2.24
CA GLU A 1 2.23 -16.94 2.37
C GLU A 1 1.73 -17.77 1.19
N VAL A 2 1.93 -17.32 -0.05
CA VAL A 2 1.45 -17.99 -1.27
C VAL A 2 2.60 -18.20 -2.23
N ILE A 3 2.72 -19.42 -2.78
CA ILE A 3 3.66 -19.72 -3.86
C ILE A 3 2.92 -19.60 -5.19
N GLN A 4 3.46 -18.81 -6.12
CA GLN A 4 2.92 -18.55 -7.45
C GLN A 4 3.86 -19.09 -8.55
N ASN A 5 3.39 -19.08 -9.81
CA ASN A 5 4.15 -19.57 -10.96
C ASN A 5 5.59 -19.02 -11.04
N SER A 6 5.76 -17.72 -10.75
CA SER A 6 7.08 -17.08 -10.78
C SER A 6 8.07 -17.72 -9.81
N VAL A 7 7.62 -18.10 -8.61
CA VAL A 7 8.47 -18.76 -7.62
C VAL A 7 8.88 -20.15 -8.10
N ILE A 8 7.98 -20.89 -8.73
CA ILE A 8 8.27 -22.20 -9.31
C ILE A 8 9.35 -22.09 -10.40
N GLY A 9 9.24 -21.09 -11.27
CA GLY A 9 10.27 -20.79 -12.26
C GLY A 9 11.63 -20.52 -11.64
N LEU A 10 11.68 -19.65 -10.63
CA LEU A 10 12.91 -19.30 -9.92
C LEU A 10 13.54 -20.50 -9.16
N ILE A 11 12.72 -21.43 -8.67
CA ILE A 11 13.20 -22.68 -8.06
C ILE A 11 13.85 -23.57 -9.13
N ARG A 12 13.23 -23.70 -10.31
CA ARG A 12 13.82 -24.45 -11.44
C ARG A 12 15.15 -23.87 -11.93
N GLU A 13 15.26 -22.55 -11.94
CA GLU A 13 16.49 -21.84 -12.29
C GLU A 13 17.56 -21.89 -11.17
N GLY A 14 17.25 -22.44 -9.99
CA GLY A 14 18.15 -22.50 -8.85
C GLY A 14 18.37 -21.17 -8.13
N ARG A 15 17.62 -20.12 -8.50
CA ARG A 15 17.68 -18.79 -7.84
C ARG A 15 16.99 -18.79 -6.49
N VAL A 16 15.89 -19.54 -6.35
CA VAL A 16 15.21 -19.80 -5.09
C VAL A 16 15.49 -21.23 -4.70
N LYS A 17 16.08 -21.44 -3.53
CA LYS A 17 16.46 -22.77 -3.07
C LYS A 17 15.32 -23.53 -2.44
N PHE A 18 14.40 -22.82 -1.78
CA PHE A 18 13.31 -23.40 -1.00
C PHE A 18 12.10 -22.47 -0.91
N GLY A 19 10.90 -22.99 -1.08
CA GLY A 19 9.63 -22.30 -0.91
C GLY A 19 8.82 -22.89 0.25
N SER A 20 8.38 -22.05 1.18
CA SER A 20 7.50 -22.41 2.27
C SER A 20 6.29 -21.47 2.29
N ALA A 21 5.08 -22.02 2.28
CA ALA A 21 3.84 -21.25 2.22
C ALA A 21 2.67 -21.99 2.87
N CYS A 22 1.54 -21.29 3.02
CA CYS A 22 0.28 -21.94 3.42
C CYS A 22 -0.55 -22.38 2.21
N SER A 23 -0.26 -21.82 1.01
CA SER A 23 -0.98 -22.20 -0.20
C SER A 23 -0.09 -22.15 -1.43
N LEU A 24 -0.51 -22.92 -2.45
CA LEU A 24 0.06 -22.94 -3.78
C LEU A 24 -1.00 -22.47 -4.77
N THR A 25 -0.80 -21.30 -5.37
CA THR A 25 -1.70 -20.73 -6.38
C THR A 25 -0.96 -20.62 -7.70
N VAL A 26 -1.09 -21.64 -8.51
CA VAL A 26 -0.42 -21.76 -9.82
C VAL A 26 -1.43 -22.14 -10.89
N THR A 27 -1.08 -21.93 -12.14
CA THR A 27 -1.86 -22.40 -13.30
C THR A 27 -1.85 -23.94 -13.36
N ASN A 28 -2.84 -24.53 -14.03
CA ASN A 28 -2.93 -25.98 -14.19
C ASN A 28 -1.68 -26.57 -14.83
N ASP A 29 -1.16 -25.96 -15.89
CA ASP A 29 0.05 -26.41 -16.57
C ASP A 29 1.28 -26.41 -15.64
N CYS A 30 1.38 -25.39 -14.79
CA CYS A 30 2.44 -25.31 -13.80
C CYS A 30 2.29 -26.39 -12.73
N LEU A 31 1.06 -26.66 -12.28
CA LEU A 31 0.76 -27.72 -11.31
C LEU A 31 1.09 -29.10 -11.86
N GLU A 32 0.68 -29.40 -13.10
CA GLU A 32 1.05 -30.62 -13.79
C GLU A 32 2.56 -30.79 -13.93
N GLY A 33 3.26 -29.68 -14.23
CA GLY A 33 4.73 -29.67 -14.27
C GLY A 33 5.36 -29.98 -12.90
N ILE A 34 4.77 -29.53 -11.80
CA ILE A 34 5.24 -29.85 -10.44
C ILE A 34 5.01 -31.36 -10.16
N TYR A 35 3.84 -31.88 -10.51
CA TYR A 35 3.55 -33.31 -10.29
C TYR A 35 4.46 -34.22 -11.15
N ARG A 36 4.73 -33.84 -12.38
CA ARG A 36 5.67 -34.58 -13.27
C ARG A 36 7.07 -34.65 -12.67
N ASP A 37 7.53 -33.55 -12.09
CA ASP A 37 8.87 -33.41 -11.54
C ASP A 37 8.87 -33.45 -9.99
N MET A 38 7.97 -34.24 -9.38
CA MET A 38 7.75 -34.25 -7.95
C MET A 38 9.02 -34.53 -7.15
N ASP A 39 9.87 -35.43 -7.63
CA ASP A 39 11.14 -35.76 -6.97
C ASP A 39 12.09 -34.55 -6.91
N PHE A 40 12.06 -33.69 -7.91
CA PHE A 40 12.82 -32.43 -7.89
C PHE A 40 12.25 -31.44 -6.87
N PHE A 41 10.93 -31.37 -6.73
CA PHE A 41 10.27 -30.39 -5.84
C PHE A 41 10.11 -30.84 -4.40
N ARG A 42 10.15 -32.14 -4.11
CA ARG A 42 9.92 -32.73 -2.78
C ARG A 42 10.70 -32.04 -1.66
N ASP A 43 11.98 -31.73 -1.90
CA ASP A 43 12.85 -31.13 -0.90
C ASP A 43 12.94 -29.59 -1.05
N LYS A 44 12.17 -28.99 -1.97
CA LYS A 44 12.22 -27.55 -2.30
C LYS A 44 10.93 -26.82 -2.02
N LEU A 45 9.82 -27.53 -1.78
CA LEU A 45 8.52 -26.93 -1.50
C LEU A 45 7.94 -27.56 -0.26
N VAL A 46 7.37 -26.74 0.61
CA VAL A 46 6.58 -27.20 1.75
C VAL A 46 5.34 -26.32 1.93
N LEU A 47 4.20 -26.95 2.09
CA LEU A 47 2.97 -26.29 2.53
C LEU A 47 2.80 -26.54 4.04
N ARG A 48 2.58 -25.44 4.76
CA ARG A 48 2.41 -25.43 6.21
C ARG A 48 1.06 -24.80 6.55
N PRO A 49 0.44 -25.14 7.69
CA PRO A 49 -0.72 -24.40 8.15
C PRO A 49 -0.37 -22.92 8.38
N SER A 50 -1.36 -22.05 8.24
CA SER A 50 -1.17 -20.59 8.32
C SER A 50 -0.63 -20.15 9.69
N GLU A 51 -0.96 -20.87 10.75
CA GLU A 51 -0.46 -20.64 12.11
C GLU A 51 1.07 -20.73 12.22
N ILE A 52 1.71 -21.42 11.27
CA ILE A 52 3.17 -21.54 11.19
C ILE A 52 3.72 -20.60 10.12
N SER A 53 3.17 -20.62 8.91
CA SER A 53 3.69 -19.81 7.81
C SER A 53 3.52 -18.31 8.04
N ASN A 54 2.43 -17.91 8.70
CA ASN A 54 2.07 -16.52 9.00
C ASN A 54 2.30 -16.16 10.47
N SER A 55 2.97 -17.03 11.24
CA SER A 55 3.24 -16.75 12.65
C SER A 55 4.07 -15.48 12.84
N PRO A 56 3.57 -14.47 13.57
CA PRO A 56 4.31 -13.23 13.84
C PRO A 56 5.69 -13.47 14.47
N GLU A 57 5.81 -14.44 15.35
CA GLU A 57 7.07 -14.82 15.98
C GLU A 57 8.07 -15.35 14.94
N VAL A 58 7.63 -16.27 14.07
CA VAL A 58 8.48 -16.88 13.05
C VAL A 58 8.92 -15.83 12.01
N ILE A 59 8.00 -14.96 11.56
CA ILE A 59 8.29 -13.87 10.62
C ILE A 59 9.38 -12.95 11.20
N ARG A 60 9.21 -12.54 12.45
CA ARG A 60 10.17 -11.66 13.14
C ARG A 60 11.53 -12.32 13.33
N ARG A 61 11.56 -13.54 13.79
CA ARG A 61 12.79 -14.30 14.03
C ARG A 61 13.58 -14.57 12.77
N LEU A 62 12.90 -14.78 11.64
CA LEU A 62 13.54 -14.99 10.34
C LEU A 62 14.06 -13.69 9.70
N GLY A 63 13.64 -12.51 10.18
CA GLY A 63 14.02 -11.24 9.57
C GLY A 63 13.47 -11.10 8.15
N VAL A 64 12.22 -11.45 7.95
CA VAL A 64 11.56 -11.48 6.63
C VAL A 64 11.52 -10.10 6.00
N ILE A 65 11.75 -10.01 4.69
CA ILE A 65 11.38 -8.87 3.86
C ILE A 65 10.02 -9.20 3.25
N SER A 66 8.97 -8.46 3.66
CA SER A 66 7.63 -8.66 3.11
C SER A 66 7.39 -7.77 1.90
N ILE A 67 6.79 -8.34 0.86
CA ILE A 67 6.37 -7.60 -0.33
C ILE A 67 4.89 -7.92 -0.56
N ASN A 68 4.06 -6.89 -0.40
CA ASN A 68 2.61 -6.96 -0.55
C ASN A 68 2.14 -6.00 -1.65
N THR A 69 0.96 -6.26 -2.21
CA THR A 69 0.33 -5.35 -3.17
C THR A 69 -0.66 -4.42 -2.49
N ALA A 70 -0.75 -3.18 -2.98
CA ALA A 70 -1.75 -2.20 -2.58
C ALA A 70 -2.73 -1.94 -3.72
N ILE A 71 -3.97 -1.60 -3.39
CA ILE A 71 -4.93 -0.98 -4.33
C ILE A 71 -4.64 0.51 -4.39
N GLU A 72 -4.46 1.12 -3.23
CA GLU A 72 -4.05 2.52 -3.10
C GLU A 72 -3.22 2.74 -1.82
N ALA A 73 -2.39 3.76 -1.83
CA ALA A 73 -1.68 4.26 -0.67
C ALA A 73 -1.86 5.78 -0.55
N ASP A 74 -1.86 6.31 0.66
CA ASP A 74 -1.88 7.75 0.80
C ASP A 74 -0.47 8.36 0.91
N ILE A 75 -0.44 9.68 0.85
CA ILE A 75 0.81 10.45 0.90
C ILE A 75 1.57 10.31 2.23
N TYR A 76 1.00 9.68 3.25
CA TYR A 76 1.65 9.43 4.53
C TYR A 76 2.11 7.99 4.70
N GLY A 77 1.64 7.08 3.82
CA GLY A 77 2.02 5.68 3.82
C GLY A 77 0.99 4.74 4.46
N ASN A 78 -0.25 5.20 4.68
CA ASN A 78 -1.35 4.29 4.95
C ASN A 78 -1.74 3.55 3.67
N VAL A 79 -2.15 2.30 3.79
CA VAL A 79 -2.41 1.42 2.65
C VAL A 79 -3.79 0.78 2.74
N ASN A 80 -4.49 0.80 1.61
CA ASN A 80 -5.67 0.01 1.32
C ASN A 80 -5.28 -1.10 0.33
N SER A 81 -5.43 -2.34 0.73
CA SER A 81 -5.13 -3.53 -0.06
C SER A 81 -6.36 -4.40 -0.36
N THR A 82 -7.55 -4.02 0.11
CA THR A 82 -8.75 -4.85 0.06
C THR A 82 -9.94 -4.24 -0.67
N HIS A 83 -10.13 -2.91 -0.64
CA HIS A 83 -11.35 -2.26 -1.12
C HIS A 83 -11.11 -1.32 -2.30
N ILE A 84 -11.94 -1.44 -3.33
CA ILE A 84 -12.00 -0.48 -4.43
C ILE A 84 -12.99 0.61 -4.06
N GLY A 85 -12.55 1.88 -4.11
CA GLY A 85 -13.37 3.04 -3.80
C GLY A 85 -13.94 3.02 -2.37
N GLY A 86 -13.27 2.36 -1.44
CA GLY A 86 -13.62 2.27 -0.04
C GLY A 86 -14.83 1.41 0.31
N THR A 87 -15.59 0.97 -0.68
CA THR A 87 -16.90 0.31 -0.46
C THR A 87 -16.99 -1.10 -0.99
N LYS A 88 -16.26 -1.41 -2.07
CA LYS A 88 -16.33 -2.72 -2.72
C LYS A 88 -15.12 -3.56 -2.35
N MET A 89 -15.32 -4.57 -1.50
CA MET A 89 -14.28 -5.55 -1.20
C MET A 89 -13.90 -6.30 -2.48
N MET A 90 -12.62 -6.28 -2.82
CA MET A 90 -12.04 -7.00 -3.95
C MET A 90 -11.43 -8.32 -3.50
N ASN A 91 -10.74 -8.30 -2.37
CA ASN A 91 -10.11 -9.47 -1.74
C ASN A 91 -10.02 -9.26 -0.23
N GLY A 92 -9.79 -10.35 0.51
CA GLY A 92 -9.48 -10.26 1.93
C GLY A 92 -8.06 -9.77 2.20
N ILE A 93 -7.78 -9.41 3.44
CA ILE A 93 -6.46 -8.93 3.87
C ILE A 93 -5.38 -10.02 3.78
N GLY A 94 -5.77 -11.31 3.87
CA GLY A 94 -4.84 -12.43 3.92
C GLY A 94 -3.86 -12.32 5.10
N GLY A 95 -2.63 -12.74 4.88
CA GLY A 95 -1.54 -12.62 5.85
C GLY A 95 -0.79 -11.30 5.80
N SER A 96 -1.23 -10.32 4.97
CA SER A 96 -0.46 -9.09 4.80
C SER A 96 -0.27 -8.32 6.10
N GLY A 97 -1.23 -8.36 7.03
CA GLY A 97 -1.12 -7.75 8.35
C GLY A 97 -0.03 -8.40 9.21
N ASP A 98 0.01 -9.73 9.25
CA ASP A 98 1.00 -10.49 10.00
C ASP A 98 2.42 -10.21 9.49
N PHE A 99 2.59 -10.23 8.16
CA PHE A 99 3.88 -9.96 7.54
C PHE A 99 4.30 -8.50 7.67
N THR A 100 3.42 -7.54 7.40
CA THR A 100 3.74 -6.11 7.44
C THR A 100 4.23 -5.68 8.82
N ARG A 101 3.55 -6.11 9.90
CA ARG A 101 3.91 -5.72 11.27
C ARG A 101 5.14 -6.43 11.83
N ASN A 102 5.50 -7.57 11.29
CA ASN A 102 6.54 -8.40 11.86
C ASN A 102 7.77 -8.58 10.96
N ALA A 103 7.72 -8.13 9.72
CA ALA A 103 8.86 -8.14 8.81
C ALA A 103 9.98 -7.21 9.29
N TYR A 104 11.21 -7.52 8.91
CA TYR A 104 12.34 -6.63 9.07
C TYR A 104 12.20 -5.39 8.17
N ILE A 105 11.69 -5.58 6.95
CA ILE A 105 11.30 -4.51 6.04
C ILE A 105 9.95 -4.87 5.42
N SER A 106 8.98 -3.96 5.52
CA SER A 106 7.68 -4.08 4.87
C SER A 106 7.60 -3.20 3.64
N ILE A 107 7.28 -3.81 2.50
CA ILE A 107 7.19 -3.15 1.19
C ILE A 107 5.79 -3.32 0.64
N PHE A 108 5.20 -2.24 0.14
CA PHE A 108 3.98 -2.29 -0.65
C PHE A 108 4.25 -1.83 -2.08
N THR A 109 3.68 -2.56 -3.04
CA THR A 109 3.81 -2.27 -4.46
C THR A 109 2.44 -2.03 -5.08
N CYS A 110 2.33 -1.05 -5.96
CA CYS A 110 1.15 -0.83 -6.79
C CYS A 110 1.54 -0.12 -8.09
N PRO A 111 0.78 -0.27 -9.19
CA PRO A 111 0.91 0.66 -10.31
C PRO A 111 0.51 2.06 -9.83
N SER A 112 1.18 3.11 -10.31
CA SER A 112 0.89 4.48 -9.89
C SER A 112 -0.48 4.98 -10.36
N VAL A 113 -1.01 4.40 -11.44
CA VAL A 113 -2.33 4.70 -12.00
C VAL A 113 -3.05 3.45 -12.48
N ALA A 114 -4.39 3.55 -12.58
CA ALA A 114 -5.27 2.55 -13.14
C ALA A 114 -6.28 3.19 -14.12
N LYS A 115 -7.03 2.35 -14.87
CA LYS A 115 -8.06 2.76 -15.82
C LYS A 115 -7.59 3.85 -16.80
N ASP A 116 -6.54 3.56 -17.54
CA ASP A 116 -5.95 4.48 -18.52
C ASP A 116 -5.58 5.85 -17.93
N GLY A 117 -5.04 5.84 -16.73
CA GLY A 117 -4.58 7.04 -16.04
C GLY A 117 -5.68 7.89 -15.36
N LYS A 118 -6.92 7.41 -15.30
CA LYS A 118 -8.04 8.13 -14.65
C LYS A 118 -8.08 7.97 -13.13
N ILE A 119 -7.41 6.96 -12.60
CA ILE A 119 -7.34 6.69 -11.17
C ILE A 119 -5.88 6.72 -10.73
N SER A 120 -5.56 7.56 -9.76
CA SER A 120 -4.28 7.52 -9.06
C SER A 120 -4.33 6.47 -7.96
N ALA A 121 -3.30 5.63 -7.85
CA ALA A 121 -3.13 4.74 -6.70
C ALA A 121 -2.49 5.45 -5.50
N ILE A 122 -1.89 6.61 -5.71
CA ILE A 122 -1.42 7.47 -4.61
C ILE A 122 -2.43 8.61 -4.44
N VAL A 123 -2.97 8.74 -3.22
CA VAL A 123 -4.10 9.63 -2.91
C VAL A 123 -3.79 10.47 -1.65
N PRO A 124 -4.54 11.55 -1.37
CA PRO A 124 -4.38 12.31 -0.13
C PRO A 124 -4.69 11.49 1.13
N MET A 125 -5.71 10.65 1.08
CA MET A 125 -6.13 9.75 2.14
C MET A 125 -6.74 8.51 1.51
N VAL A 126 -6.36 7.32 1.97
CA VAL A 126 -6.95 6.07 1.50
C VAL A 126 -8.42 5.98 1.88
N SER A 127 -9.22 5.40 0.99
CA SER A 127 -10.66 5.24 1.20
C SER A 127 -11.03 4.11 2.16
N HIS A 128 -10.08 3.22 2.46
CA HIS A 128 -10.16 2.14 3.44
C HIS A 128 -8.77 1.88 4.01
N HIS A 129 -8.66 1.59 5.31
CA HIS A 129 -7.37 1.35 5.98
C HIS A 129 -7.18 -0.12 6.32
N ASP A 130 -6.24 -0.77 5.66
CA ASP A 130 -5.78 -2.11 6.04
C ASP A 130 -4.45 -2.07 6.81
N HIS A 131 -3.53 -1.15 6.42
CA HIS A 131 -2.23 -0.98 7.07
C HIS A 131 -1.95 0.48 7.33
N THR A 132 -1.43 0.78 8.53
CA THR A 132 -1.13 2.14 8.95
C THR A 132 0.28 2.57 8.54
N GLU A 133 0.50 3.87 8.47
CA GLU A 133 1.81 4.46 8.19
C GLU A 133 2.93 3.97 9.12
N HIS A 134 2.58 3.48 10.32
CA HIS A 134 3.54 3.00 11.29
C HIS A 134 4.15 1.64 10.93
N ASP A 135 3.45 0.85 10.14
CA ASP A 135 3.85 -0.50 9.76
C ASP A 135 4.45 -0.56 8.35
N VAL A 136 4.22 0.47 7.52
CA VAL A 136 4.68 0.54 6.13
C VAL A 136 6.03 1.23 6.06
N ASN A 137 7.06 0.50 5.59
CA ASN A 137 8.41 1.03 5.47
C ASN A 137 8.73 1.59 4.07
N ILE A 138 8.28 0.93 3.02
CA ILE A 138 8.63 1.29 1.65
C ILE A 138 7.40 1.16 0.76
N ILE A 139 7.18 2.14 -0.13
CA ILE A 139 6.22 2.08 -1.23
C ILE A 139 6.97 2.09 -2.54
N ILE A 140 6.56 1.23 -3.48
CA ILE A 140 7.15 1.11 -4.80
C ILE A 140 6.05 1.19 -5.86
N THR A 141 6.26 2.04 -6.85
CA THR A 141 5.49 2.06 -8.09
C THR A 141 6.44 1.97 -9.28
N GLU A 142 5.91 1.91 -10.51
CA GLU A 142 6.75 1.99 -11.71
C GLU A 142 7.45 3.35 -11.88
N GLN A 143 7.04 4.37 -11.10
CA GLN A 143 7.69 5.69 -11.10
C GLN A 143 8.97 5.68 -10.25
N GLY A 144 9.03 4.86 -9.20
CA GLY A 144 10.19 4.76 -8.33
C GLY A 144 9.89 4.19 -6.96
N VAL A 145 10.76 4.51 -6.00
CA VAL A 145 10.78 3.96 -4.64
C VAL A 145 10.73 5.08 -3.61
N ALA A 146 9.82 4.98 -2.65
CA ALA A 146 9.73 5.83 -1.48
C ALA A 146 10.11 5.04 -0.22
N ASP A 147 11.31 5.27 0.32
CA ASP A 147 11.72 4.75 1.62
C ASP A 147 11.23 5.72 2.71
N LEU A 148 10.32 5.25 3.55
CA LEU A 148 9.62 6.04 4.55
C LEU A 148 10.23 5.92 5.96
N ARG A 149 11.24 5.11 6.12
CA ARG A 149 11.87 4.85 7.42
C ARG A 149 12.57 6.10 7.94
N GLY A 150 12.39 6.41 9.22
CA GLY A 150 12.99 7.57 9.88
C GLY A 150 12.46 8.92 9.41
N LYS A 151 11.37 8.97 8.66
CA LYS A 151 10.78 10.20 8.11
C LYS A 151 9.57 10.65 8.90
N SER A 152 9.47 11.94 9.12
CA SER A 152 8.25 12.59 9.61
C SER A 152 7.13 12.52 8.58
N PRO A 153 5.85 12.72 8.96
CA PRO A 153 4.75 12.73 8.00
C PRO A 153 4.95 13.70 6.84
N LYS A 154 5.51 14.87 7.07
CA LYS A 154 5.83 15.85 6.01
C LYS A 154 6.87 15.32 5.03
N GLU A 155 7.94 14.72 5.52
CA GLU A 155 8.99 14.12 4.69
C GLU A 155 8.49 12.89 3.94
N ARG A 156 7.58 12.09 4.55
CA ARG A 156 6.91 10.99 3.87
C ARG A 156 6.09 11.47 2.68
N ALA A 157 5.26 12.51 2.88
CA ALA A 157 4.45 13.09 1.82
C ALA A 157 5.31 13.56 0.63
N GLN A 158 6.40 14.29 0.91
CA GLN A 158 7.35 14.70 -0.12
C GLN A 158 7.94 13.50 -0.85
N THR A 159 8.47 12.53 -0.10
CA THR A 159 9.15 11.35 -0.66
C THR A 159 8.20 10.53 -1.54
N ILE A 160 6.95 10.33 -1.12
CA ILE A 160 5.95 9.56 -1.89
C ILE A 160 5.55 10.32 -3.14
N ILE A 161 5.26 11.64 -3.03
CA ILE A 161 4.83 12.45 -4.18
C ILE A 161 5.96 12.54 -5.22
N GLU A 162 7.19 12.75 -4.80
CA GLU A 162 8.32 12.88 -5.72
C GLU A 162 8.63 11.58 -6.44
N ASN A 163 8.59 10.44 -5.75
CA ASN A 163 9.13 9.19 -6.27
C ASN A 163 8.09 8.19 -6.77
N CYS A 164 6.85 8.19 -6.23
CA CYS A 164 5.88 7.14 -6.50
C CYS A 164 4.64 7.61 -7.26
N VAL A 165 4.40 8.91 -7.35
CA VAL A 165 3.21 9.47 -8.01
C VAL A 165 3.42 9.60 -9.51
N HIS A 166 2.42 9.20 -10.29
CA HIS A 166 2.40 9.44 -11.73
C HIS A 166 2.51 10.95 -12.04
N PRO A 167 3.27 11.37 -13.08
CA PRO A 167 3.47 12.78 -13.39
C PRO A 167 2.19 13.62 -13.47
N ASP A 168 1.11 13.08 -14.03
CA ASP A 168 -0.18 13.77 -14.16
C ASP A 168 -0.82 14.16 -12.82
N TYR A 169 -0.47 13.46 -11.74
CA TYR A 169 -1.04 13.65 -10.41
C TYR A 169 -0.12 14.40 -9.43
N LYS A 170 1.16 14.59 -9.76
CA LYS A 170 2.11 15.24 -8.85
C LYS A 170 1.65 16.64 -8.41
N ASN A 171 1.28 17.47 -9.37
CA ASN A 171 0.82 18.83 -9.07
C ASN A 171 -0.49 18.82 -8.27
N ILE A 172 -1.39 17.89 -8.58
CA ILE A 172 -2.67 17.74 -7.86
C ILE A 172 -2.41 17.45 -6.37
N LEU A 173 -1.48 16.55 -6.04
CA LEU A 173 -1.15 16.21 -4.66
C LEU A 173 -0.34 17.30 -3.97
N TRP A 174 0.55 18.00 -4.67
CA TRP A 174 1.23 19.17 -4.13
C TRP A 174 0.25 20.31 -3.79
N ASP A 175 -0.75 20.53 -4.63
CA ASP A 175 -1.79 21.53 -4.38
C ASP A 175 -2.71 21.12 -3.23
N TYR A 176 -2.98 19.81 -3.05
CA TYR A 176 -3.67 19.31 -1.88
C TYR A 176 -2.92 19.66 -0.57
N LEU A 177 -1.60 19.45 -0.52
CA LEU A 177 -0.80 19.77 0.68
C LEU A 177 -0.86 21.27 1.03
N LYS A 178 -1.04 22.15 0.06
CA LYS A 178 -1.19 23.60 0.30
C LYS A 178 -2.55 23.98 0.91
N LEU A 179 -3.53 23.07 0.97
CA LEU A 179 -4.82 23.33 1.61
C LEU A 179 -4.72 23.37 3.14
N SER A 180 -3.71 22.72 3.71
CA SER A 180 -3.40 22.83 5.14
C SER A 180 -2.54 24.05 5.40
N ASP A 181 -2.59 24.59 6.63
CA ASP A 181 -1.76 25.74 7.05
C ASP A 181 -0.27 25.39 7.25
N GLY A 182 0.10 24.13 7.04
CA GLY A 182 1.46 23.61 7.19
C GLY A 182 1.98 23.56 8.62
N LYS A 183 1.22 24.02 9.62
CA LYS A 183 1.63 24.01 11.04
C LYS A 183 1.45 22.65 11.68
N ALA A 184 0.44 21.88 11.24
CA ALA A 184 0.18 20.55 11.75
C ALA A 184 1.37 19.60 11.49
N GLN A 185 1.57 18.66 12.41
CA GLN A 185 2.60 17.62 12.28
C GLN A 185 2.31 16.71 11.08
N THR A 186 1.05 16.38 10.86
CA THR A 186 0.52 15.69 9.68
C THR A 186 -0.42 16.64 8.95
N PRO A 187 0.07 17.41 7.93
CA PRO A 187 -0.75 18.37 7.20
C PRO A 187 -1.89 17.65 6.47
N GLN A 188 -3.13 17.90 6.86
CA GLN A 188 -4.30 17.23 6.29
C GLN A 188 -5.47 18.21 6.19
N SER A 189 -6.21 18.16 5.08
CA SER A 189 -7.47 18.83 4.93
C SER A 189 -8.60 17.82 5.01
N ILE A 190 -9.26 17.71 6.16
CA ILE A 190 -10.31 16.70 6.41
C ILE A 190 -11.42 16.77 5.36
N ARG A 191 -11.84 17.97 4.95
CA ARG A 191 -12.88 18.13 3.92
C ARG A 191 -12.44 17.70 2.53
N ALA A 192 -11.16 17.85 2.21
CA ALA A 192 -10.59 17.53 0.90
C ALA A 192 -9.99 16.13 0.84
N ALA A 193 -9.82 15.46 1.97
CA ALA A 193 -9.07 14.21 2.09
C ALA A 193 -9.52 13.12 1.11
N LEU A 194 -10.83 12.99 0.88
CA LEU A 194 -11.42 12.07 -0.09
C LEU A 194 -11.88 12.77 -1.39
N GLY A 195 -11.41 13.99 -1.66
CA GLY A 195 -11.84 14.79 -2.80
C GLY A 195 -11.57 14.12 -4.15
N MET A 196 -10.43 13.44 -4.31
CA MET A 196 -10.13 12.68 -5.52
C MET A 196 -11.09 11.50 -5.74
N HIS A 197 -11.46 10.80 -4.66
CA HIS A 197 -12.44 9.70 -4.73
C HIS A 197 -13.86 10.22 -5.04
N ALA A 198 -14.25 11.32 -4.43
CA ALA A 198 -15.54 11.97 -4.71
C ALA A 198 -15.61 12.43 -6.18
N GLU A 199 -14.52 12.99 -6.70
CA GLU A 199 -14.44 13.42 -8.09
C GLU A 199 -14.49 12.24 -9.06
N LEU A 200 -13.79 11.14 -8.75
CA LEU A 200 -13.89 9.90 -9.52
C LEU A 200 -15.34 9.41 -9.60
N ALA A 201 -16.06 9.43 -8.48
CA ALA A 201 -17.46 9.03 -8.46
C ALA A 201 -18.36 9.96 -9.27
N ARG A 202 -18.04 11.27 -9.32
CA ARG A 202 -18.80 12.28 -10.03
C ARG A 202 -18.54 12.30 -11.55
N SER A 203 -17.27 12.33 -11.96
CA SER A 203 -16.85 12.57 -13.35
C SER A 203 -16.18 11.36 -14.03
N GLY A 204 -15.81 10.34 -13.25
CA GLY A 204 -15.07 9.17 -13.75
C GLY A 204 -13.56 9.39 -13.90
N ASP A 205 -13.01 10.54 -13.48
CA ASP A 205 -11.59 10.86 -13.56
C ASP A 205 -11.13 11.68 -12.34
N MET A 206 -10.18 11.16 -11.58
CA MET A 206 -9.63 11.83 -10.39
C MET A 206 -8.89 13.14 -10.72
N LYS A 207 -8.40 13.29 -11.96
CA LYS A 207 -7.69 14.50 -12.41
C LYS A 207 -8.56 15.76 -12.43
N ASN A 208 -9.87 15.59 -12.50
CA ASN A 208 -10.81 16.70 -12.55
C ASN A 208 -11.09 17.32 -11.16
N VAL A 209 -10.41 16.86 -10.11
CA VAL A 209 -10.60 17.40 -8.77
C VAL A 209 -10.27 18.89 -8.72
N ASP A 210 -11.21 19.69 -8.23
CA ASP A 210 -11.03 21.14 -7.99
C ASP A 210 -10.84 21.40 -6.51
N TRP A 211 -9.60 21.69 -6.11
CA TRP A 211 -9.27 22.00 -4.73
C TRP A 211 -9.79 23.37 -4.26
N ALA A 212 -10.18 24.28 -5.18
CA ALA A 212 -10.68 25.60 -4.81
C ALA A 212 -11.96 25.52 -3.98
N GLN A 213 -12.80 24.51 -4.23
CA GLN A 213 -14.02 24.29 -3.48
C GLN A 213 -13.81 23.93 -1.99
N TYR A 214 -12.59 23.56 -1.61
CA TYR A 214 -12.22 23.16 -0.25
C TYR A 214 -11.46 24.25 0.55
N LYS A 215 -11.14 25.41 -0.09
CA LYS A 215 -10.31 26.47 0.52
C LYS A 215 -10.97 27.24 1.67
N TYR A 216 -12.28 27.18 1.81
CA TYR A 216 -13.04 28.05 2.71
C TYR A 216 -13.18 27.54 4.17
N CYS A 217 -12.31 26.66 4.67
CA CYS A 217 -12.44 26.09 6.01
C CYS A 217 -11.28 26.36 6.96
N LEU A 218 -10.52 27.44 6.75
CA LEU A 218 -9.43 27.84 7.68
C LEU A 218 -9.97 28.51 8.97
N LEU A 219 -11.26 28.86 9.04
CA LEU A 219 -11.85 29.54 10.20
C LEU A 219 -12.21 28.63 11.39
N TYR A 220 -12.17 27.29 11.21
CA TYR A 220 -12.65 26.37 12.25
C TYR A 220 -11.55 25.65 13.05
N THR A 221 -10.27 25.83 12.71
CA THR A 221 -9.17 25.08 13.34
C THR A 221 -8.40 25.85 14.41
N SER A 222 -8.58 27.18 14.52
CA SER A 222 -7.88 27.97 15.54
C SER A 222 -8.55 27.96 16.91
N ASP A 223 -9.89 27.89 16.97
CA ASP A 223 -10.60 28.04 18.24
C ASP A 223 -10.77 26.73 19.03
N ALA A 224 -10.92 25.59 18.35
CA ALA A 224 -11.14 24.31 19.04
C ALA A 224 -9.89 23.75 19.76
N ALA A 225 -8.68 24.15 19.34
CA ALA A 225 -7.45 23.70 19.98
C ALA A 225 -7.08 24.56 21.20
N ASP A 226 -7.55 25.78 21.26
CA ASP A 226 -7.30 26.67 22.43
C ASP A 226 -8.29 26.39 23.57
N GLU A 227 -9.52 26.00 23.28
CA GLU A 227 -10.49 25.59 24.31
C GLU A 227 -10.10 24.28 25.01
N ALA A 228 -9.49 23.32 24.31
CA ALA A 228 -9.03 22.05 24.90
C ALA A 228 -7.81 22.19 25.83
N ARG A 229 -7.13 23.35 25.87
CA ARG A 229 -6.00 23.65 26.77
C ARG A 229 -6.38 24.41 28.02
N SER A 230 -7.65 24.77 28.16
CA SER A 230 -8.15 25.53 29.30
C SER A 230 -8.96 24.72 30.32
N VAL A 231 -8.84 23.36 30.30
CA VAL A 231 -9.41 22.46 31.32
C VAL A 231 -8.31 21.70 32.02
#